data_b281df1f717eda31d453d1e6a939a2a9
#
_entry.id   b281df1f717eda31d453d1e6a939a2a9
#
_cell.length_a   1.000
_cell.length_b   1.000
_cell.length_c   1.000
_cell.angle_alpha   90.00
_cell.angle_beta   90.00
_cell.angle_gamma   90.00
#
_symmetry.space_group_name_H-M   'P 1'
#
loop_
_entity.id
_entity.type
_entity.pdbx_description
1 polymer ?
#
loop_
_entity_poly.entity_id
_entity_poly.type
_entity_poly.pdbx_seq_one_letter_code
_entity_poly.pdbx_strand_id
1 'polypeptide(L)'
;MGWTMSTVIWFLTGNKGKLAEAASHLLPLGFEVRQLTLPKGTIVEPQLDSLEDVAIAKLEQAKQYLPEGETHVMVEDAGLFVEPLDGFPGIYSSYVFKTIGNQGILRLLNHLQSEDPVQAASLRSASFQAVAALWDGEKVILGTGSCPGAISTAPSGEEGFGFDPVFIPLDL
;
A
#
# COMPACT_ATOMS: atom_id res chain seq x y z
N MET A 1 -15.53 -37.76 -3.26
CA MET A 1 -15.11 -36.51 -2.56
C MET A 1 -13.92 -35.94 -3.30
N GLY A 2 -14.18 -34.94 -4.11
CA GLY A 2 -13.11 -34.26 -4.82
C GLY A 2 -12.35 -33.32 -3.88
N TRP A 3 -11.07 -33.55 -3.69
CA TRP A 3 -10.20 -32.58 -3.10
C TRP A 3 -10.06 -31.45 -4.12
N THR A 4 -10.80 -30.35 -3.91
CA THR A 4 -10.54 -29.12 -4.65
C THR A 4 -9.20 -28.60 -4.15
N MET A 5 -8.18 -28.80 -4.96
CA MET A 5 -6.87 -28.19 -4.69
C MET A 5 -7.04 -26.67 -4.77
N SER A 6 -6.75 -25.99 -3.65
CA SER A 6 -6.77 -24.53 -3.60
C SER A 6 -5.71 -24.00 -4.54
N THR A 7 -6.05 -22.98 -5.31
CA THR A 7 -5.06 -22.24 -6.11
C THR A 7 -4.18 -21.42 -5.18
N VAL A 8 -2.88 -21.52 -5.35
CA VAL A 8 -1.89 -20.75 -4.57
C VAL A 8 -1.63 -19.42 -5.26
N ILE A 9 -1.75 -18.34 -4.51
CA ILE A 9 -1.30 -17.00 -4.90
C ILE A 9 -0.04 -16.68 -4.13
N TRP A 10 1.05 -16.43 -4.85
CA TRP A 10 2.31 -16.00 -4.29
C TRP A 10 2.31 -14.48 -4.13
N PHE A 11 2.40 -14.00 -2.90
CA PHE A 11 2.37 -12.57 -2.58
C PHE A 11 3.78 -12.07 -2.31
N LEU A 12 4.26 -11.19 -3.19
CA LEU A 12 5.54 -10.50 -3.02
C LEU A 12 5.37 -9.34 -2.04
N THR A 13 5.63 -9.60 -0.77
CA THR A 13 5.59 -8.58 0.28
C THR A 13 6.55 -8.95 1.41
N GLY A 14 7.21 -7.95 1.99
CA GLY A 14 7.97 -8.09 3.23
C GLY A 14 7.13 -7.83 4.48
N ASN A 15 5.86 -7.46 4.31
CA ASN A 15 4.97 -7.10 5.41
C ASN A 15 4.08 -8.29 5.79
N LYS A 16 4.35 -8.87 6.97
CA LYS A 16 3.59 -10.03 7.50
C LYS A 16 2.12 -9.69 7.79
N GLY A 17 1.83 -8.45 8.16
CA GLY A 17 0.45 -7.99 8.37
C GLY A 17 -0.36 -8.00 7.08
N LYS A 18 0.20 -7.48 6.00
CA LYS A 18 -0.43 -7.52 4.67
C LYS A 18 -0.62 -8.94 4.17
N LEU A 19 0.35 -9.81 4.42
CA LEU A 19 0.27 -11.22 4.06
C LEU A 19 -0.90 -11.91 4.79
N ALA A 20 -1.02 -11.71 6.09
CA ALA A 20 -2.10 -12.28 6.91
C ALA A 20 -3.47 -11.74 6.49
N GLU A 21 -3.57 -10.45 6.22
CA GLU A 21 -4.80 -9.81 5.75
C GLU A 21 -5.24 -10.37 4.39
N ALA A 22 -4.34 -10.44 3.43
CA ALA A 22 -4.63 -11.04 2.14
C ALA A 22 -5.06 -12.51 2.26
N ALA A 23 -4.38 -13.28 3.08
CA ALA A 23 -4.72 -14.68 3.34
C ALA A 23 -6.14 -14.81 3.92
N SER A 24 -6.51 -13.97 4.88
CA SER A 24 -7.83 -14.01 5.51
C SER A 24 -8.97 -13.68 4.54
N HIS A 25 -8.74 -12.77 3.59
CA HIS A 25 -9.74 -12.39 2.59
C HIS A 25 -9.85 -13.37 1.43
N LEU A 26 -8.75 -13.98 1.03
CA LEU A 26 -8.69 -14.82 -0.16
C LEU A 26 -8.98 -16.30 0.12
N LEU A 27 -8.72 -16.78 1.34
CA LEU A 27 -9.00 -18.17 1.72
C LEU A 27 -10.47 -18.58 1.54
N PRO A 28 -11.47 -17.77 1.96
CA PRO A 28 -12.88 -18.10 1.73
C PRO A 28 -13.26 -18.19 0.25
N LEU A 29 -12.46 -17.58 -0.63
CA LEU A 29 -12.67 -17.62 -2.09
C LEU A 29 -11.97 -18.80 -2.77
N GLY A 30 -11.32 -19.67 -2.01
CA GLY A 30 -10.63 -20.85 -2.52
C GLY A 30 -9.17 -20.63 -2.89
N PHE A 31 -8.55 -19.55 -2.41
CA PHE A 31 -7.14 -19.25 -2.65
C PHE A 31 -6.31 -19.38 -1.40
N GLU A 32 -5.17 -20.04 -1.51
CA GLU A 32 -4.13 -20.07 -0.49
C GLU A 32 -3.10 -18.99 -0.82
N VAL A 33 -2.77 -18.14 0.13
CA VAL A 33 -1.75 -17.09 -0.06
C VAL A 33 -0.45 -17.52 0.60
N ARG A 34 0.62 -17.50 -0.16
CA ARG A 34 1.99 -17.78 0.30
C ARG A 34 2.90 -16.59 0.02
N GLN A 35 3.83 -16.35 0.92
CA GLN A 35 4.81 -15.29 0.74
C GLN A 35 5.83 -15.66 -0.33
N LEU A 36 6.01 -14.76 -1.31
CA LEU A 36 7.15 -14.81 -2.22
C LEU A 36 8.25 -13.93 -1.63
N THR A 37 9.35 -14.56 -1.23
CA THR A 37 10.49 -13.85 -0.67
C THR A 37 11.63 -13.83 -1.67
N LEU A 38 12.11 -12.63 -1.99
CA LEU A 38 13.22 -12.41 -2.91
C LEU A 38 14.35 -11.65 -2.20
N PRO A 39 15.61 -11.86 -2.61
CA PRO A 39 16.71 -11.07 -2.09
C PRO A 39 16.48 -9.57 -2.28
N LYS A 40 16.94 -8.78 -1.32
CA LYS A 40 16.84 -7.32 -1.38
C LYS A 40 17.48 -6.81 -2.67
N GLY A 41 16.77 -5.91 -3.37
CA GLY A 41 17.24 -5.31 -4.61
C GLY A 41 16.93 -6.13 -5.87
N THR A 42 16.29 -7.29 -5.74
CA THR A 42 15.86 -8.10 -6.90
C THR A 42 14.78 -7.38 -7.71
N ILE A 43 13.82 -6.76 -7.02
CA ILE A 43 12.75 -5.98 -7.64
C ILE A 43 13.14 -4.50 -7.60
N VAL A 44 13.09 -3.87 -8.75
CA VAL A 44 13.34 -2.43 -8.91
C VAL A 44 11.99 -1.72 -8.99
N GLU A 45 11.75 -0.77 -8.09
CA GLU A 45 10.59 0.11 -8.18
C GLU A 45 10.93 1.30 -9.09
N PRO A 46 10.33 1.39 -10.28
CA PRO A 46 10.56 2.53 -11.16
C PRO A 46 9.83 3.77 -10.63
N GLN A 47 10.35 4.93 -10.97
CA GLN A 47 9.66 6.20 -10.74
C GLN A 47 8.66 6.42 -11.89
N LEU A 48 7.37 6.21 -11.58
CA LEU A 48 6.27 6.33 -12.53
C LEU A 48 5.23 7.31 -11.99
N ASP A 49 4.15 7.52 -12.74
CA ASP A 49 3.19 8.57 -12.43
C ASP A 49 2.05 8.11 -11.51
N SER A 50 1.85 6.81 -11.37
CA SER A 50 0.74 6.27 -10.58
C SER A 50 1.12 5.01 -9.81
N LEU A 51 0.35 4.71 -8.73
CA LEU A 51 0.47 3.44 -8.01
C LEU A 51 0.20 2.23 -8.90
N GLU A 52 -0.75 2.35 -9.82
CA GLU A 52 -1.10 1.29 -10.77
C GLU A 52 0.10 0.94 -11.65
N ASP A 53 0.75 1.94 -12.21
CA ASP A 53 1.92 1.72 -13.07
C ASP A 53 3.08 1.11 -12.31
N VAL A 54 3.33 1.57 -11.08
CA VAL A 54 4.36 0.99 -10.20
C VAL A 54 4.03 -0.46 -9.85
N ALA A 55 2.78 -0.74 -9.49
CA ALA A 55 2.33 -2.10 -9.17
C ALA A 55 2.47 -3.04 -10.38
N ILE A 56 2.07 -2.60 -11.57
CA ILE A 56 2.23 -3.39 -12.80
C ILE A 56 3.70 -3.66 -13.09
N ALA A 57 4.57 -2.67 -12.97
CA ALA A 57 6.00 -2.83 -13.20
C ALA A 57 6.64 -3.82 -12.20
N LYS A 58 6.23 -3.78 -10.95
CA LYS A 58 6.64 -4.76 -9.93
C LYS A 58 6.13 -6.16 -10.27
N LEU A 59 4.86 -6.25 -10.69
CA LEU A 59 4.25 -7.52 -11.06
C LEU A 59 4.97 -8.19 -12.22
N GLU A 60 5.30 -7.44 -13.27
CA GLU A 60 6.03 -7.96 -14.42
C GLU A 60 7.41 -8.53 -14.04
N GLN A 61 8.08 -7.91 -13.10
CA GLN A 61 9.33 -8.43 -12.54
C GLN A 61 9.10 -9.69 -11.70
N ALA A 62 8.08 -9.66 -10.83
CA ALA A 62 7.78 -10.76 -9.90
C ALA A 62 7.39 -12.05 -10.63
N LYS A 63 6.74 -11.96 -11.79
CA LYS A 63 6.35 -13.12 -12.61
C LYS A 63 7.53 -14.05 -12.93
N GLN A 64 8.73 -13.49 -13.10
CA GLN A 64 9.94 -14.24 -13.42
C GLN A 64 10.45 -15.12 -12.27
N TYR A 65 9.98 -14.85 -11.06
CA TYR A 65 10.46 -15.53 -9.85
C TYR A 65 9.42 -16.49 -9.26
N LEU A 66 8.31 -16.72 -9.97
CA LEU A 66 7.35 -17.74 -9.55
C LEU A 66 8.03 -19.13 -9.49
N PRO A 67 7.73 -19.91 -8.44
CA PRO A 67 8.15 -21.31 -8.41
C PRO A 67 7.64 -22.10 -9.62
N GLU A 68 8.37 -23.12 -9.99
CA GLU A 68 8.01 -23.98 -11.13
C GLU A 68 6.61 -24.57 -10.96
N GLY A 69 5.80 -24.48 -12.00
CA GLY A 69 4.43 -24.97 -12.02
C GLY A 69 3.41 -24.01 -11.39
N GLU A 70 3.85 -22.92 -10.78
CA GLU A 70 2.96 -21.90 -10.20
C GLU A 70 2.62 -20.81 -11.22
N THR A 71 1.40 -20.30 -11.15
CA THR A 71 0.88 -19.37 -12.15
C THR A 71 0.44 -18.02 -11.60
N HIS A 72 0.12 -17.95 -10.29
CA HIS A 72 -0.46 -16.76 -9.69
C HIS A 72 0.55 -16.01 -8.81
N VAL A 73 0.74 -14.74 -9.10
CA VAL A 73 1.56 -13.85 -8.26
C VAL A 73 0.86 -12.53 -8.07
N MET A 74 0.98 -11.97 -6.89
CA MET A 74 0.38 -10.70 -6.49
C MET A 74 1.43 -9.77 -5.90
N VAL A 75 1.30 -8.50 -6.20
CA VAL A 75 2.04 -7.41 -5.58
C VAL A 75 1.06 -6.35 -5.09
N GLU A 76 1.50 -5.52 -4.16
CA GLU A 76 0.75 -4.36 -3.69
C GLU A 76 1.67 -3.16 -3.65
N ASP A 77 1.13 -2.00 -4.02
CA ASP A 77 1.77 -0.72 -3.80
C ASP A 77 0.80 0.23 -3.12
N ALA A 78 1.29 1.02 -2.18
CA ALA A 78 0.47 1.91 -1.39
C ALA A 78 1.19 3.22 -1.13
N GLY A 79 0.41 4.27 -0.89
CA GLY A 79 0.98 5.57 -0.59
C GLY A 79 0.02 6.48 0.17
N LEU A 80 0.60 7.47 0.83
CA LEU A 80 -0.08 8.60 1.43
C LEU A 80 -0.11 9.74 0.42
N PHE A 81 -1.30 10.24 0.12
CA PHE A 81 -1.52 11.36 -0.79
C PHE A 81 -2.08 12.54 -0.01
N VAL A 82 -1.30 13.60 0.13
CA VAL A 82 -1.66 14.80 0.89
C VAL A 82 -2.10 15.88 -0.07
N GLU A 83 -3.37 16.27 -0.02
CA GLU A 83 -3.97 17.18 -0.99
C GLU A 83 -3.28 18.55 -1.05
N PRO A 84 -3.02 19.25 0.07
CA PRO A 84 -2.32 20.55 0.02
C PRO A 84 -0.85 20.45 -0.43
N LEU A 85 -0.31 19.25 -0.56
CA LEU A 85 1.02 18.99 -1.14
C LEU A 85 0.93 18.41 -2.56
N ASP A 86 -0.20 18.62 -3.24
CA ASP A 86 -0.46 18.13 -4.60
C ASP A 86 -0.27 16.61 -4.76
N GLY A 87 -0.64 15.87 -3.71
CA GLY A 87 -0.53 14.41 -3.66
C GLY A 87 0.81 13.87 -3.11
N PHE A 88 1.78 14.74 -2.81
CA PHE A 88 3.04 14.28 -2.18
C PHE A 88 2.76 13.74 -0.77
N PRO A 89 3.39 12.66 -0.30
CA PRO A 89 4.47 11.89 -0.96
C PRO A 89 4.02 10.92 -2.07
N GLY A 90 2.77 10.48 -2.13
CA GLY A 90 2.22 9.64 -3.18
C GLY A 90 3.02 8.35 -3.40
N ILE A 91 3.46 8.11 -4.62
CA ILE A 91 4.26 6.92 -4.97
C ILE A 91 5.62 6.86 -4.24
N TYR A 92 6.10 7.98 -3.72
CA TYR A 92 7.35 8.09 -2.97
C TYR A 92 7.18 7.90 -1.47
N SER A 93 6.01 7.45 -1.00
CA SER A 93 5.68 7.37 0.43
C SER A 93 6.71 6.58 1.24
N SER A 94 7.20 5.46 0.73
CA SER A 94 8.22 4.66 1.42
C SER A 94 9.54 5.41 1.59
N TYR A 95 9.99 6.08 0.54
CA TYR A 95 11.22 6.89 0.58
C TYR A 95 11.09 8.08 1.52
N VAL A 96 9.97 8.79 1.44
CA VAL A 96 9.69 9.96 2.29
C VAL A 96 9.59 9.55 3.77
N PHE A 97 8.95 8.42 4.06
CA PHE A 97 8.89 7.90 5.42
C PHE A 97 10.29 7.59 5.99
N LYS A 98 11.15 7.00 5.20
CA LYS A 98 12.52 6.65 5.61
C LYS A 98 13.46 7.84 5.73
N THR A 99 13.12 8.95 5.11
CA THR A 99 13.94 10.17 5.10
C THR A 99 13.42 11.21 6.09
N ILE A 100 12.37 11.94 5.76
CA ILE A 100 11.82 12.98 6.63
C ILE A 100 10.78 12.47 7.62
N GLY A 101 10.18 11.32 7.38
CA GLY A 101 9.25 10.65 8.29
C GLY A 101 7.99 11.43 8.60
N ASN A 102 7.31 11.01 9.66
CA ASN A 102 6.10 11.68 10.16
C ASN A 102 6.36 13.15 10.51
N GLN A 103 7.48 13.43 11.16
CA GLN A 103 7.85 14.80 11.55
C GLN A 103 8.06 15.71 10.33
N GLY A 104 8.59 15.18 9.24
CA GLY A 104 8.74 15.92 8.01
C GLY A 104 7.41 16.32 7.39
N ILE A 105 6.46 15.41 7.33
CA ILE A 105 5.10 15.70 6.86
C ILE A 105 4.44 16.76 7.72
N LEU A 106 4.53 16.65 9.05
CA LEU A 106 3.98 17.65 9.96
C LEU A 106 4.61 19.04 9.75
N ARG A 107 5.92 19.11 9.54
CA ARG A 107 6.62 20.36 9.25
C ARG A 107 6.17 21.02 7.94
N LEU A 108 5.96 20.22 6.90
CA LEU A 108 5.47 20.73 5.62
C LEU A 108 4.07 21.33 5.71
N LEU A 109 3.25 20.87 6.67
CA LEU A 109 1.87 21.30 6.87
C LEU A 109 1.69 22.24 8.07
N ASN A 110 2.78 22.64 8.72
CA ASN A 110 2.72 23.41 9.98
C ASN A 110 1.97 24.75 9.86
N HIS A 111 1.96 25.36 8.68
CA HIS A 111 1.24 26.60 8.39
C HIS A 111 -0.27 26.41 8.17
N LEU A 112 -0.74 25.17 8.03
CA LEU A 112 -2.14 24.84 7.77
C LEU A 112 -2.83 24.41 9.06
N GLN A 113 -3.28 25.40 9.83
CA GLN A 113 -3.96 25.19 11.10
C GLN A 113 -5.22 26.05 11.18
N SER A 114 -6.20 25.59 11.94
CA SER A 114 -7.42 26.33 12.28
C SER A 114 -7.88 25.90 13.66
N GLU A 115 -8.50 26.85 14.40
CA GLU A 115 -9.15 26.56 15.67
C GLU A 115 -10.47 25.78 15.50
N ASP A 116 -11.09 25.89 14.33
CA ASP A 116 -12.22 25.05 13.93
C ASP A 116 -11.74 23.68 13.49
N PRO A 117 -12.11 22.58 14.20
CA PRO A 117 -11.66 21.24 13.83
C PRO A 117 -12.06 20.78 12.43
N VAL A 118 -13.24 21.19 11.96
CA VAL A 118 -13.74 20.85 10.61
C VAL A 118 -12.89 21.52 9.54
N GLN A 119 -12.61 22.82 9.73
CA GLN A 119 -11.75 23.56 8.81
C GLN A 119 -10.32 23.06 8.86
N ALA A 120 -9.79 22.77 10.04
CA ALA A 120 -8.44 22.21 10.20
C ALA A 120 -8.29 20.88 9.42
N ALA A 121 -9.25 19.97 9.53
CA ALA A 121 -9.26 18.72 8.81
C ALA A 121 -9.31 18.93 7.29
N SER A 122 -10.15 19.87 6.82
CA SER A 122 -10.26 20.23 5.41
C SER A 122 -8.96 20.79 4.83
N LEU A 123 -8.28 21.67 5.59
CA LEU A 123 -6.99 22.23 5.17
C LEU A 123 -5.88 21.19 5.05
N ARG A 124 -6.00 20.08 5.74
CA ARG A 124 -4.99 19.02 5.84
C ARG A 124 -5.47 17.69 5.25
N SER A 125 -6.37 17.79 4.27
CA SER A 125 -6.97 16.62 3.62
C SER A 125 -5.93 15.70 2.99
N ALA A 126 -6.11 14.41 3.19
CA ALA A 126 -5.22 13.38 2.67
C ALA A 126 -5.99 12.08 2.44
N SER A 127 -5.37 11.14 1.75
CA SER A 127 -5.89 9.79 1.62
C SER A 127 -4.76 8.77 1.62
N PHE A 128 -4.98 7.61 2.22
CA PHE A 128 -4.20 6.42 1.89
C PHE A 128 -4.81 5.75 0.67
N GLN A 129 -3.97 5.40 -0.28
CA GLN A 129 -4.38 4.68 -1.47
C GLN A 129 -3.51 3.43 -1.62
N ALA A 130 -4.13 2.34 -2.08
CA ALA A 130 -3.44 1.09 -2.33
C ALA A 130 -3.90 0.48 -3.64
N VAL A 131 -3.00 -0.17 -4.33
CA VAL A 131 -3.26 -0.94 -5.55
C VAL A 131 -2.67 -2.33 -5.37
N ALA A 132 -3.51 -3.35 -5.55
CA ALA A 132 -3.07 -4.73 -5.68
C ALA A 132 -3.09 -5.12 -7.16
N ALA A 133 -2.03 -5.75 -7.63
CA ALA A 133 -1.94 -6.29 -8.98
C ALA A 133 -1.70 -7.79 -8.91
N LEU A 134 -2.57 -8.55 -9.54
CA LEU A 134 -2.53 -10.01 -9.60
C LEU A 134 -2.33 -10.47 -11.04
N TRP A 135 -1.35 -11.35 -11.24
CA TRP A 135 -1.23 -12.14 -12.45
C TRP A 135 -1.86 -13.52 -12.22
N ASP A 136 -2.83 -13.90 -13.03
CA ASP A 136 -3.56 -15.17 -12.88
C ASP A 136 -3.08 -16.29 -13.84
N GLY A 137 -1.97 -16.04 -14.52
CA GLY A 137 -1.45 -16.92 -15.56
C GLY A 137 -1.83 -16.50 -16.98
N GLU A 138 -2.80 -15.61 -17.13
CA GLU A 138 -3.30 -15.13 -18.44
C GLU A 138 -3.37 -13.62 -18.52
N LYS A 139 -3.83 -12.95 -17.46
CA LYS A 139 -4.07 -11.49 -17.45
C LYS A 139 -3.71 -10.86 -16.12
N VAL A 140 -3.54 -9.55 -16.17
CA VAL A 140 -3.38 -8.71 -14.97
C VAL A 140 -4.75 -8.28 -14.47
N ILE A 141 -4.99 -8.48 -13.17
CA ILE A 141 -6.17 -8.03 -12.45
C ILE A 141 -5.73 -6.97 -11.46
N LEU A 142 -6.35 -5.79 -11.51
CA LEU A 142 -6.07 -4.69 -10.58
C LEU A 142 -7.21 -4.52 -9.58
N GLY A 143 -6.86 -4.36 -8.32
CA GLY A 143 -7.77 -3.91 -7.27
C GLY A 143 -7.25 -2.63 -6.64
N THR A 144 -8.13 -1.65 -6.42
CA THR A 144 -7.76 -0.37 -5.83
C THR A 144 -8.58 -0.10 -4.57
N GLY A 145 -7.95 0.53 -3.59
CA GLY A 145 -8.61 0.96 -2.37
C GLY A 145 -8.15 2.36 -1.98
N SER A 146 -9.04 3.13 -1.37
CA SER A 146 -8.72 4.46 -0.86
C SER A 146 -9.40 4.68 0.48
N CYS A 147 -8.66 5.26 1.42
CA CYS A 147 -9.15 5.67 2.73
C CYS A 147 -8.94 7.19 2.86
N PRO A 148 -9.99 7.99 2.70
CA PRO A 148 -9.88 9.44 2.88
C PRO A 148 -9.74 9.80 4.36
N GLY A 149 -9.09 10.93 4.63
CA GLY A 149 -8.87 11.42 5.98
C GLY A 149 -8.15 12.76 6.00
N ALA A 150 -7.43 13.01 7.07
CA ALA A 150 -6.65 14.22 7.27
C ALA A 150 -5.35 13.94 8.01
N ILE A 151 -4.38 14.81 7.84
CA ILE A 151 -3.13 14.78 8.61
C ILE A 151 -3.36 15.56 9.92
N SER A 152 -3.03 14.92 11.04
CA SER A 152 -3.08 15.54 12.37
C SER A 152 -2.02 16.63 12.55
N THR A 153 -2.13 17.40 13.62
CA THR A 153 -1.12 18.41 13.95
C THR A 153 0.03 17.87 14.80
N ALA A 154 -0.15 16.69 15.37
CA ALA A 154 0.86 15.99 16.17
C ALA A 154 0.69 14.48 16.02
N PRO A 155 1.76 13.68 16.23
CA PRO A 155 1.65 12.23 16.20
C PRO A 155 0.71 11.73 17.31
N SER A 156 -0.08 10.70 17.00
CA SER A 156 -0.97 10.04 17.96
C SER A 156 -0.60 8.55 18.04
N GLY A 157 -0.26 8.08 19.22
CA GLY A 157 0.12 6.71 19.47
C GLY A 157 1.55 6.38 19.05
N GLU A 158 2.04 5.26 19.55
CA GLU A 158 3.33 4.67 19.17
C GLU A 158 3.14 3.43 18.31
N GLU A 159 1.89 2.96 18.20
CA GLU A 159 1.51 1.79 17.43
C GLU A 159 0.96 2.20 16.08
N GLY A 160 1.36 1.47 15.07
CA GLY A 160 0.95 1.71 13.69
C GLY A 160 2.13 1.60 12.74
N PHE A 161 1.83 1.45 11.46
CA PHE A 161 2.82 1.30 10.41
C PHE A 161 2.95 2.60 9.62
N GLY A 162 4.19 3.02 9.39
CA GLY A 162 4.46 4.17 8.52
C GLY A 162 3.84 5.48 9.02
N PHE A 163 2.97 6.07 8.21
CA PHE A 163 2.33 7.35 8.50
C PHE A 163 1.07 7.26 9.38
N ASP A 164 0.68 6.09 9.85
CA ASP A 164 -0.49 5.90 10.72
C ASP A 164 -0.54 6.87 11.92
N PRO A 165 0.58 7.19 12.60
CA PRO A 165 0.56 8.12 13.73
C PRO A 165 0.08 9.53 13.41
N VAL A 166 0.10 9.95 12.15
CA VAL A 166 -0.28 11.30 11.73
C VAL A 166 -1.52 11.33 10.83
N PHE A 167 -2.09 10.18 10.51
CA PHE A 167 -3.27 10.07 9.65
C PHE A 167 -4.53 9.80 10.48
N ILE A 168 -5.58 10.59 10.23
CA ILE A 168 -6.90 10.45 10.86
C ILE A 168 -7.89 10.08 9.76
N PRO A 169 -8.39 8.82 9.72
CA PRO A 169 -9.42 8.43 8.77
C PRO A 169 -10.71 9.24 8.95
N LEU A 170 -11.40 9.50 7.86
CA LEU A 170 -12.64 10.27 7.87
C LEU A 170 -13.79 9.51 8.52
N ASP A 171 -13.84 8.19 8.30
CA ASP A 171 -14.88 7.29 8.80
C ASP A 171 -14.30 6.32 9.82
N LEU A 172 -14.58 6.60 11.08
CA LEU A 172 -14.36 5.68 12.19
C LEU A 172 -15.66 5.50 12.95
#